data_aa7fd679798433963c9f97a729d108c1
#
_entry.id   aa7fd679798433963c9f97a729d108c1
#
_cell.length_a   1.000
_cell.length_b   1.000
_cell.length_c   1.000
_cell.angle_alpha   90.00
_cell.angle_beta   90.00
_cell.angle_gamma   90.00
#
_symmetry.space_group_name_H-M   'P 1'
#
loop_
_entity.id
_entity.type
_entity.pdbx_description
1 polymer ?
#
loop_
_entity_poly.entity_id
_entity_poly.type
_entity_poly.pdbx_seq_one_letter_code
_entity_poly.pdbx_strand_id
1 'polypeptide(L)'
;MMVLISYDVSTMDNAGKTRLRKVAKECQNHAQRVQNSVFEADLDYSAFLKLKSKLIKLIDQESDSLRFYYLGNNWERRIEHIGAKETYNPEGVIII
;
A
#
# COMPACT_ATOMS: atom_id res chain seq x y z
N MET A 1 -0.68 13.20 -8.62
CA MET A 1 -0.04 11.94 -9.08
C MET A 1 -0.96 10.77 -8.81
N MET A 2 -0.94 9.81 -9.69
CA MET A 2 -1.73 8.59 -9.55
C MET A 2 -0.90 7.51 -8.92
N VAL A 3 -1.44 6.85 -7.92
CA VAL A 3 -0.76 5.76 -7.25
C VAL A 3 -1.77 4.68 -6.86
N LEU A 4 -1.38 3.43 -7.04
CA LEU A 4 -2.13 2.31 -6.47
C LEU A 4 -1.46 1.92 -5.17
N ILE A 5 -2.25 1.73 -4.14
CA ILE A 5 -1.78 1.32 -2.83
C ILE A 5 -2.35 -0.06 -2.57
N SER A 6 -1.45 -1.01 -2.36
CA SER A 6 -1.83 -2.38 -2.04
C SER A 6 -1.24 -2.74 -0.69
N TYR A 7 -2.01 -3.42 0.14
CA TYR A 7 -1.50 -3.85 1.44
C TYR A 7 -1.88 -5.29 1.73
N ASP A 8 -1.07 -5.92 2.57
CA ASP A 8 -1.30 -7.27 3.04
C ASP A 8 -0.96 -7.25 4.53
N VAL A 9 -1.98 -7.32 5.36
CA VAL A 9 -1.82 -7.23 6.81
C VAL A 9 -2.19 -8.55 7.42
N SER A 10 -1.29 -9.06 8.26
CA SER A 10 -1.54 -10.31 8.96
C SER A 10 -2.70 -10.16 9.92
N THR A 11 -3.66 -11.07 9.83
CA THR A 11 -4.84 -11.04 10.70
C THR A 11 -4.87 -12.25 11.63
N MET A 12 -3.71 -12.79 11.94
CA MET A 12 -3.63 -13.97 12.81
C MET A 12 -4.02 -13.67 14.25
N ASP A 13 -3.94 -12.42 14.66
CA ASP A 13 -4.34 -12.02 16.00
C ASP A 13 -5.19 -10.76 15.95
N ASN A 14 -5.68 -10.35 17.12
CA ASN A 14 -6.55 -9.18 17.22
C ASN A 14 -5.81 -7.89 16.87
N ALA A 15 -4.53 -7.81 17.19
CA ALA A 15 -3.74 -6.64 16.85
C ALA A 15 -3.65 -6.49 15.33
N GLY A 16 -3.47 -7.59 14.61
CA GLY A 16 -3.44 -7.56 13.15
C GLY A 16 -4.78 -7.13 12.56
N LYS A 17 -5.87 -7.63 13.12
CA LYS A 17 -7.20 -7.23 12.65
C LYS A 17 -7.42 -5.73 12.85
N THR A 18 -6.94 -5.20 13.96
CA THR A 18 -7.02 -3.77 14.24
C THR A 18 -6.17 -2.97 13.26
N ARG A 19 -4.96 -3.45 12.98
CA ARG A 19 -4.09 -2.78 12.00
C ARG A 19 -4.75 -2.75 10.63
N LEU A 20 -5.32 -3.88 10.20
CA LEU A 20 -6.00 -3.94 8.90
C LEU A 20 -7.11 -2.90 8.82
N ARG A 21 -7.93 -2.80 9.86
CA ARG A 21 -9.02 -1.85 9.86
C ARG A 21 -8.51 -0.41 9.77
N LYS A 22 -7.44 -0.11 10.50
CA LYS A 22 -6.88 1.25 10.51
C LYS A 22 -6.25 1.59 9.17
N VAL A 23 -5.55 0.66 8.55
CA VAL A 23 -4.96 0.88 7.24
C VAL A 23 -6.05 1.13 6.21
N ALA A 24 -7.08 0.30 6.21
CA ALA A 24 -8.18 0.46 5.27
C ALA A 24 -8.87 1.81 5.45
N LYS A 25 -9.09 2.20 6.70
CA LYS A 25 -9.75 3.47 6.98
C LYS A 25 -8.91 4.66 6.50
N GLU A 26 -7.61 4.61 6.73
CA GLU A 26 -6.74 5.68 6.30
C GLU A 26 -6.74 5.79 4.78
N CYS A 27 -6.70 4.64 4.09
CA CYS A 27 -6.79 4.65 2.64
C CYS A 27 -8.13 5.20 2.16
N GLN A 28 -9.23 4.81 2.80
CA GLN A 28 -10.56 5.29 2.41
C GLN A 28 -10.70 6.80 2.54
N ASN A 29 -9.98 7.40 3.48
CA ASN A 29 -10.05 8.85 3.68
C ASN A 29 -9.43 9.62 2.52
N HIS A 30 -8.56 9.00 1.74
CA HIS A 30 -7.77 9.71 0.74
C HIS A 30 -7.81 9.08 -0.65
N ALA A 31 -8.42 7.92 -0.79
CA ALA A 31 -8.34 7.17 -2.03
C ALA A 31 -9.62 6.40 -2.27
N GLN A 32 -9.74 5.82 -3.44
CA GLN A 32 -10.90 5.04 -3.82
C GLN A 32 -10.54 3.57 -3.84
N ARG A 33 -11.35 2.76 -3.18
CA ARG A 33 -11.14 1.31 -3.16
C ARG A 33 -11.40 0.72 -4.54
N VAL A 34 -10.45 -0.07 -5.01
CA VAL A 34 -10.57 -0.80 -6.26
C VAL A 34 -10.85 -2.27 -6.00
N GLN A 35 -10.15 -2.82 -5.00
CA GLN A 35 -10.36 -4.17 -4.51
C GLN A 35 -10.21 -4.14 -3.00
N ASN A 36 -10.41 -5.29 -2.36
CA ASN A 36 -10.40 -5.34 -0.90
C ASN A 36 -9.19 -4.68 -0.26
N SER A 37 -8.02 -4.92 -0.81
CA SER A 37 -6.78 -4.40 -0.25
C SER A 37 -6.02 -3.54 -1.26
N VAL A 38 -6.75 -2.94 -2.22
CA VAL A 38 -6.14 -2.11 -3.25
C VAL A 38 -6.92 -0.82 -3.37
N PHE A 39 -6.22 0.28 -3.28
CA PHE A 39 -6.80 1.61 -3.41
C PHE A 39 -6.10 2.39 -4.51
N GLU A 40 -6.87 3.20 -5.20
CA GLU A 40 -6.35 4.10 -6.21
C GLU A 40 -6.45 5.52 -5.69
N ALA A 41 -5.35 6.24 -5.68
CA ALA A 41 -5.30 7.58 -5.15
C ALA A 41 -4.77 8.55 -6.20
N ASP A 42 -5.42 9.72 -6.30
CA ASP A 42 -4.91 10.81 -7.10
C ASP A 42 -4.65 11.97 -6.15
N LEU A 43 -3.39 12.12 -5.77
CA LEU A 43 -2.99 13.07 -4.74
C LEU A 43 -1.81 13.88 -5.23
N ASP A 44 -1.69 15.12 -4.71
CA ASP A 44 -0.44 15.82 -4.92
C ASP A 44 0.65 15.15 -4.08
N TYR A 45 1.88 15.49 -4.39
CA TYR A 45 3.02 14.81 -3.78
C TYR A 45 3.05 14.98 -2.26
N SER A 46 2.73 16.17 -1.79
CA SER A 46 2.73 16.45 -0.37
C SER A 46 1.68 15.62 0.37
N ALA A 47 0.48 15.56 -0.18
CA ALA A 47 -0.59 14.77 0.42
C ALA A 47 -0.25 13.28 0.40
N PHE A 48 0.36 12.82 -0.69
CA PHE A 48 0.78 11.44 -0.79
C PHE A 48 1.83 11.08 0.26
N LEU A 49 2.82 11.95 0.47
CA LEU A 49 3.84 11.68 1.48
C LEU A 49 3.26 11.57 2.87
N LYS A 50 2.25 12.38 3.18
CA LYS A 50 1.58 12.30 4.47
C LYS A 50 0.85 10.98 4.63
N LEU A 51 0.13 10.57 3.60
CA LEU A 51 -0.60 9.31 3.63
C LEU A 51 0.38 8.14 3.77
N LYS A 52 1.42 8.12 2.97
CA LYS A 52 2.43 7.08 3.02
C LYS A 52 3.05 6.97 4.42
N SER A 53 3.40 8.09 5.01
CA SER A 53 3.98 8.11 6.34
C SER A 53 3.04 7.52 7.38
N LYS A 54 1.75 7.86 7.30
CA LYS A 54 0.77 7.31 8.22
C LYS A 54 0.62 5.81 8.05
N LEU A 55 0.57 5.33 6.81
CA LEU A 55 0.41 3.91 6.55
C LEU A 55 1.62 3.12 7.07
N ILE A 56 2.81 3.63 6.85
CA ILE A 56 4.03 2.96 7.33
C ILE A 56 4.01 2.85 8.85
N LYS A 57 3.51 3.85 9.53
CA LYS A 57 3.43 3.82 10.99
C LYS A 57 2.36 2.87 11.50
N LEU A 58 1.33 2.61 10.71
CA LEU A 58 0.24 1.75 11.13
C LEU A 58 0.58 0.27 11.03
N ILE A 59 1.41 -0.12 10.09
CA ILE A 59 1.70 -1.53 9.88
C ILE A 59 2.80 -2.02 10.81
N ASP A 60 2.85 -3.34 10.94
CA ASP A 60 3.97 -4.03 11.57
C ASP A 60 4.86 -4.55 10.45
N GLN A 61 6.02 -3.95 10.27
CA GLN A 61 6.87 -4.26 9.13
C GLN A 61 7.42 -5.67 9.15
N GLU A 62 7.32 -6.37 10.27
CA GLU A 62 7.74 -7.76 10.36
C GLU A 62 6.69 -8.74 9.85
N SER A 63 5.43 -8.35 9.85
CA SER A 63 4.36 -9.24 9.44
C SER A 63 3.45 -8.70 8.35
N ASP A 64 3.48 -7.41 8.11
CA ASP A 64 2.61 -6.76 7.15
C ASP A 64 3.43 -6.20 6.00
N SER A 65 2.76 -5.89 4.88
CA SER A 65 3.43 -5.23 3.76
C SER A 65 2.54 -4.18 3.11
N LEU A 66 3.20 -3.19 2.53
CA LEU A 66 2.59 -2.16 1.70
C LEU A 66 3.31 -2.11 0.37
N ARG A 67 2.58 -1.83 -0.68
CA ARG A 67 3.15 -1.58 -1.99
C ARG A 67 2.52 -0.35 -2.60
N PHE A 68 3.36 0.48 -3.20
CA PHE A 68 2.92 1.66 -3.90
C PHE A 68 3.34 1.52 -5.35
N TYR A 69 2.36 1.57 -6.25
CA TYR A 69 2.58 1.48 -7.68
C TYR A 69 2.37 2.86 -8.25
N TYR A 70 3.46 3.50 -8.65
CA TYR A 70 3.40 4.86 -9.17
C TYR A 70 3.09 4.79 -10.65
N LEU A 71 1.90 5.19 -11.02
CA LEU A 71 1.43 5.06 -12.39
C LEU A 71 1.99 6.17 -13.25
N GLY A 72 2.50 5.81 -14.40
CA GLY A 72 3.13 6.75 -15.31
C GLY A 72 3.97 6.03 -16.34
N ASN A 73 4.85 6.77 -17.00
CA ASN A 73 5.57 6.22 -18.16
C ASN A 73 6.61 5.16 -17.82
N ASN A 74 7.16 5.17 -16.63
CA ASN A 74 8.17 4.19 -16.23
C ASN A 74 7.68 3.40 -15.03
N TRP A 75 6.52 2.82 -15.18
CA TRP A 75 5.84 2.19 -14.05
C TRP A 75 6.66 1.04 -13.44
N GLU A 76 7.44 0.29 -14.21
CA GLU A 76 8.18 -0.82 -13.67
C GLU A 76 9.28 -0.39 -12.71
N ARG A 77 9.69 0.85 -12.78
CA ARG A 77 10.66 1.41 -11.85
C ARG A 77 10.01 2.15 -10.71
N ARG A 78 8.69 2.09 -10.65
CA ARG A 78 7.93 2.90 -9.73
C ARG A 78 7.10 2.09 -8.79
N ILE A 79 7.62 0.92 -8.45
CA ILE A 79 6.98 0.08 -7.45
C ILE A 79 7.83 0.12 -6.21
N GLU A 80 7.21 0.44 -5.10
CA GLU A 80 7.89 0.49 -3.83
C GLU A 80 7.23 -0.49 -2.87
N HIS A 81 8.03 -1.34 -2.28
CA HIS A 81 7.56 -2.33 -1.32
C HIS A 81 8.09 -2.01 0.05
N ILE A 82 7.22 -2.07 1.05
CA ILE A 82 7.58 -1.85 2.45
C ILE A 82 6.98 -2.98 3.26
N GLY A 83 7.80 -3.67 4.01
CA GLY A 83 7.33 -4.70 4.91
C GLY A 83 7.89 -6.06 4.61
N ALA A 84 7.28 -7.07 5.21
CA ALA A 84 7.84 -8.40 5.31
C ALA A 84 7.78 -9.23 4.04
N LYS A 85 6.78 -8.98 3.18
CA LYS A 85 6.58 -9.86 2.04
C LYS A 85 7.36 -9.40 0.84
N GLU A 86 8.52 -9.96 0.71
CA GLU A 86 9.38 -9.70 -0.40
C GLU A 86 9.14 -10.78 -1.42
N THR A 87 8.12 -10.61 -2.20
CA THR A 87 7.61 -11.75 -2.89
C THR A 87 7.77 -11.75 -4.36
N TYR A 88 8.31 -10.73 -4.98
CA TYR A 88 8.41 -10.88 -6.39
C TYR A 88 9.55 -10.13 -6.98
N ASN A 89 9.89 -10.59 -8.17
CA ASN A 89 10.92 -10.03 -8.99
C ASN A 89 10.29 -8.91 -9.84
N PRO A 90 10.78 -7.71 -9.77
CA PRO A 90 10.23 -6.62 -10.58
C PRO A 90 10.28 -6.89 -12.07
N GLU A 91 11.19 -7.77 -12.51
CA GLU A 91 11.25 -8.16 -13.89
C GLU A 91 10.33 -9.30 -14.23
N GLY A 92 9.77 -9.92 -13.22
CA GLY A 92 8.80 -10.93 -13.43
C GLY A 92 7.48 -10.32 -13.80
N VAL A 93 6.48 -11.11 -13.70
CA VAL A 93 5.17 -10.66 -14.08
C VAL A 93 4.62 -9.76 -13.02
N ILE A 94 4.33 -8.58 -13.40
CA ILE A 94 3.56 -7.71 -12.56
C ILE A 94 2.14 -7.89 -12.96
N ILE A 95 1.46 -8.57 -12.12
CA ILE A 95 0.09 -8.82 -12.38
C ILE A 95 -0.68 -7.88 -11.51
N ILE A 96 -1.27 -7.01 -12.16
CA ILE A 96 -2.07 -6.03 -11.46
C ILE A 96 -3.52 -6.30 -11.72
#